data_ab22bbf0025fa887df4d5e4accfe4ba1
#
_entry.id   ab22bbf0025fa887df4d5e4accfe4ba1
#
_cell.length_a   1.000
_cell.length_b   1.000
_cell.length_c   1.000
_cell.angle_alpha   90.00
_cell.angle_beta   90.00
_cell.angle_gamma   90.00
#
_symmetry.space_group_name_H-M   'P 1'
#
loop_
_entity.id
_entity.type
_entity.pdbx_description
1 polymer ?
#
loop_
_entity_poly.entity_id
_entity_poly.type
_entity_poly.pdbx_seq_one_letter_code
_entity_poly.pdbx_strand_id
1 'polypeptide(L)'
;WCSYHQLSSFPAEPETIVNYINDLADNAKANTIARRISALTENFDAAGLKENPCRYPIVKNALRGIKRMKGTIQHGKAPILFDDIKEMLTYLEGDEIQQVRDKAILLVGFYGALRRSELAGIDVEDLKFTRLGLLITLRKSKTDQFDQGQIIAIPMVKDKDLCAVTALQKWLDVSGITTGPVFRGLTKGHHVRKTRISNKSIALIVKHYAGLMGMNPDDYGAHSLRHGFATSAAQHHVEERQIMRQTRHKSQAIVRRYIDEADRLIDSPILKIT
;
A
#
# COMPACT_ATOMS: atom_id res chain seq x y z
N TRP A 1 20.11 -21.51 -8.80
CA TRP A 1 19.37 -22.51 -9.59
C TRP A 1 20.28 -23.07 -10.66
N CYS A 2 20.84 -22.27 -11.57
CA CYS A 2 21.71 -22.75 -12.65
C CYS A 2 22.90 -23.56 -12.11
N SER A 3 23.59 -23.10 -11.07
CA SER A 3 24.71 -23.83 -10.46
C SER A 3 24.30 -25.19 -9.93
N TYR A 4 23.10 -25.33 -9.33
CA TYR A 4 22.56 -26.59 -8.86
C TYR A 4 22.28 -27.57 -10.00
N HIS A 5 21.79 -27.06 -11.13
CA HIS A 5 21.48 -27.86 -12.33
C HIS A 5 22.65 -27.98 -13.32
N GLN A 6 23.84 -27.49 -12.97
CA GLN A 6 25.04 -27.48 -13.82
C GLN A 6 24.82 -26.83 -15.19
N LEU A 7 23.99 -25.76 -15.22
CA LEU A 7 23.68 -24.97 -16.41
C LEU A 7 24.38 -23.61 -16.36
N SER A 8 24.69 -23.05 -17.55
CA SER A 8 25.18 -21.68 -17.63
C SER A 8 24.09 -20.68 -17.26
N SER A 9 24.41 -19.76 -16.35
CA SER A 9 23.53 -18.64 -16.01
C SER A 9 23.76 -17.41 -16.90
N PHE A 10 24.95 -17.33 -17.53
CA PHE A 10 25.33 -16.20 -18.35
C PHE A 10 26.46 -16.57 -19.35
N PRO A 11 26.20 -16.54 -20.68
CA PRO A 11 24.87 -16.43 -21.29
C PRO A 11 24.02 -17.67 -20.94
N ALA A 12 22.71 -17.46 -20.82
CA ALA A 12 21.76 -18.56 -20.60
C ALA A 12 21.03 -18.86 -21.91
N GLU A 13 20.72 -20.13 -22.15
CA GLU A 13 19.88 -20.54 -23.28
C GLU A 13 18.39 -20.31 -22.97
N PRO A 14 17.53 -20.07 -23.98
CA PRO A 14 16.09 -19.91 -23.77
C PRO A 14 15.44 -21.08 -23.05
N GLU A 15 15.89 -22.32 -23.31
CA GLU A 15 15.44 -23.56 -22.66
C GLU A 15 15.79 -23.56 -21.16
N THR A 16 16.92 -23.00 -20.78
CA THR A 16 17.32 -22.84 -19.37
C THR A 16 16.31 -21.94 -18.64
N ILE A 17 15.87 -20.87 -19.28
CA ILE A 17 14.85 -19.98 -18.72
C ILE A 17 13.49 -20.68 -18.60
N VAL A 18 13.11 -21.49 -19.61
CA VAL A 18 11.86 -22.30 -19.56
C VAL A 18 11.90 -23.31 -18.42
N ASN A 19 13.00 -24.03 -18.25
CA ASN A 19 13.16 -25.01 -17.16
C ASN A 19 13.08 -24.31 -15.79
N TYR A 20 13.71 -23.13 -15.66
CA TYR A 20 13.59 -22.32 -14.44
C TYR A 20 12.15 -21.84 -14.16
N ILE A 21 11.38 -21.46 -15.19
CA ILE A 21 9.96 -21.11 -15.07
C ILE A 21 9.15 -22.30 -14.57
N ASN A 22 9.38 -23.50 -15.12
CA ASN A 22 8.66 -24.71 -14.75
C ASN A 22 8.94 -25.11 -13.31
N ASP A 23 10.19 -25.06 -12.88
CA ASP A 23 10.60 -25.37 -11.50
C ASP A 23 9.98 -24.37 -10.50
N LEU A 24 9.98 -23.08 -10.86
CA LEU A 24 9.31 -22.07 -10.05
C LEU A 24 7.79 -22.28 -9.98
N ALA A 25 7.20 -22.90 -10.97
CA ALA A 25 5.76 -23.13 -11.02
C ALA A 25 5.26 -23.98 -9.86
N ASP A 26 6.07 -24.86 -9.29
CA ASP A 26 5.67 -25.69 -8.16
C ASP A 26 5.39 -24.86 -6.90
N ASN A 27 6.18 -23.82 -6.65
CA ASN A 27 6.20 -23.10 -5.37
C ASN A 27 5.88 -21.59 -5.48
N ALA A 28 5.70 -21.02 -6.68
CA ALA A 28 5.48 -19.60 -6.88
C ALA A 28 4.17 -19.29 -7.65
N LYS A 29 3.57 -18.13 -7.34
CA LYS A 29 2.43 -17.61 -8.08
C LYS A 29 2.87 -17.09 -9.46
N ALA A 30 2.00 -17.19 -10.48
CA ALA A 30 2.27 -16.76 -11.86
C ALA A 30 2.86 -15.34 -11.95
N ASN A 31 2.34 -14.37 -11.17
CA ASN A 31 2.84 -13.00 -11.16
C ASN A 31 4.24 -12.86 -10.53
N THR A 32 4.59 -13.72 -9.57
CA THR A 32 5.94 -13.77 -8.99
C THR A 32 6.94 -14.27 -10.02
N ILE A 33 6.58 -15.31 -10.77
CA ILE A 33 7.40 -15.86 -11.87
C ILE A 33 7.59 -14.79 -12.95
N ALA A 34 6.50 -14.18 -13.42
CA ALA A 34 6.57 -13.13 -14.43
C ALA A 34 7.50 -11.97 -14.01
N ARG A 35 7.43 -11.53 -12.74
CA ARG A 35 8.30 -10.47 -12.22
C ARG A 35 9.77 -10.90 -12.17
N ARG A 36 10.08 -12.15 -11.83
CA ARG A 36 11.46 -12.67 -11.87
C ARG A 36 12.00 -12.70 -13.28
N ILE A 37 11.20 -13.13 -14.26
CA ILE A 37 11.62 -13.15 -15.67
C ILE A 37 11.79 -11.73 -16.21
N SER A 38 10.94 -10.76 -15.82
CA SER A 38 11.17 -9.35 -16.18
C SER A 38 12.50 -8.83 -15.63
N ALA A 39 12.84 -9.14 -14.37
CA ALA A 39 14.13 -8.75 -13.79
C ALA A 39 15.32 -9.41 -14.53
N LEU A 40 15.21 -10.68 -14.91
CA LEU A 40 16.22 -11.35 -15.74
C LEU A 40 16.33 -10.68 -17.11
N THR A 41 15.21 -10.33 -17.75
CA THR A 41 15.18 -9.62 -19.03
C THR A 41 15.97 -8.31 -18.93
N GLU A 42 15.71 -7.50 -17.91
CA GLU A 42 16.41 -6.23 -17.69
C GLU A 42 17.92 -6.44 -17.45
N ASN A 43 18.28 -7.47 -16.69
CA ASN A 43 19.71 -7.80 -16.45
C ASN A 43 20.43 -8.25 -17.74
N PHE A 44 19.81 -9.09 -18.56
CA PHE A 44 20.41 -9.50 -19.85
C PHE A 44 20.51 -8.34 -20.84
N ASP A 45 19.51 -7.43 -20.88
CA ASP A 45 19.57 -6.21 -21.67
C ASP A 45 20.72 -5.30 -21.20
N ALA A 46 20.83 -5.08 -19.89
CA ALA A 46 21.89 -4.25 -19.30
C ALA A 46 23.31 -4.81 -19.53
N ALA A 47 23.43 -6.13 -19.63
CA ALA A 47 24.68 -6.80 -19.91
C ALA A 47 25.11 -6.71 -21.40
N GLY A 48 24.27 -6.12 -22.27
CA GLY A 48 24.59 -5.89 -23.67
C GLY A 48 24.63 -7.15 -24.51
N LEU A 49 23.95 -8.22 -24.12
CA LEU A 49 23.85 -9.42 -24.92
C LEU A 49 23.15 -9.12 -26.26
N LYS A 50 23.72 -9.64 -27.34
CA LYS A 50 23.20 -9.46 -28.71
C LYS A 50 21.77 -10.02 -28.84
N GLU A 51 21.49 -11.10 -28.12
CA GLU A 51 20.15 -11.72 -28.02
C GLU A 51 19.80 -12.01 -26.57
N ASN A 52 18.63 -11.52 -26.14
CA ASN A 52 18.15 -11.75 -24.78
C ASN A 52 17.32 -13.03 -24.72
N PRO A 53 17.75 -14.07 -23.97
CA PRO A 53 17.08 -15.37 -23.95
C PRO A 53 15.64 -15.28 -23.41
N CYS A 54 15.33 -14.33 -22.56
CA CYS A 54 13.98 -14.13 -22.01
C CYS A 54 12.98 -13.60 -23.06
N ARG A 55 13.44 -13.09 -24.19
CA ARG A 55 12.58 -12.51 -25.24
C ARG A 55 12.13 -13.55 -26.27
N TYR A 56 12.67 -14.77 -26.23
CA TYR A 56 12.33 -15.83 -27.16
C TYR A 56 10.86 -16.30 -27.03
N PRO A 57 10.22 -16.71 -28.14
CA PRO A 57 8.83 -17.16 -28.15
C PRO A 57 8.56 -18.30 -27.19
N ILE A 58 9.48 -19.25 -27.02
CA ILE A 58 9.34 -20.38 -26.10
C ILE A 58 9.19 -19.92 -24.64
N VAL A 59 9.95 -18.92 -24.21
CA VAL A 59 9.86 -18.35 -22.86
C VAL A 59 8.54 -17.60 -22.65
N LYS A 60 8.12 -16.80 -23.65
CA LYS A 60 6.81 -16.10 -23.60
C LYS A 60 5.66 -17.08 -23.54
N ASN A 61 5.73 -18.19 -24.29
CA ASN A 61 4.72 -19.23 -24.29
C ASN A 61 4.68 -19.98 -22.95
N ALA A 62 5.82 -20.33 -22.37
CA ALA A 62 5.89 -20.92 -21.02
C ALA A 62 5.24 -20.03 -19.98
N LEU A 63 5.57 -18.72 -19.95
CA LEU A 63 4.91 -17.77 -19.03
C LEU A 63 3.40 -17.67 -19.26
N ARG A 64 2.96 -17.70 -20.52
CA ARG A 64 1.53 -17.68 -20.86
C ARG A 64 0.83 -18.95 -20.39
N GLY A 65 1.47 -20.12 -20.56
CA GLY A 65 0.99 -21.41 -20.04
C GLY A 65 0.83 -21.38 -18.54
N ILE A 66 1.83 -20.93 -17.78
CA ILE A 66 1.77 -20.80 -16.32
C ILE A 66 0.64 -19.84 -15.88
N LYS A 67 0.48 -18.70 -16.57
CA LYS A 67 -0.63 -17.77 -16.27
C LYS A 67 -1.99 -18.41 -16.48
N ARG A 68 -2.15 -19.24 -17.50
CA ARG A 68 -3.41 -19.98 -17.75
C ARG A 68 -3.68 -21.05 -16.68
N MET A 69 -2.65 -21.83 -16.32
CA MET A 69 -2.78 -22.90 -15.34
C MET A 69 -3.05 -22.37 -13.92
N LYS A 70 -2.30 -21.37 -13.49
CA LYS A 70 -2.34 -20.86 -12.10
C LYS A 70 -3.32 -19.70 -11.90
N GLY A 71 -3.86 -19.14 -12.98
CA GLY A 71 -4.60 -17.89 -12.94
C GLY A 71 -3.71 -16.69 -12.62
N THR A 72 -4.26 -15.51 -12.84
CA THR A 72 -3.59 -14.23 -12.57
C THR A 72 -4.37 -13.38 -11.57
N ILE A 73 -5.49 -13.90 -11.05
CA ILE A 73 -6.33 -13.19 -10.11
C ILE A 73 -5.52 -12.96 -8.82
N GLN A 74 -5.33 -11.70 -8.50
CA GLN A 74 -4.79 -11.28 -7.22
C GLN A 74 -5.94 -10.77 -6.37
N HIS A 75 -6.27 -11.50 -5.32
CA HIS A 75 -7.10 -10.95 -4.26
C HIS A 75 -6.27 -9.88 -3.54
N GLY A 76 -6.52 -8.62 -3.86
CA GLY A 76 -6.00 -7.48 -3.11
C GLY A 76 -6.52 -7.49 -1.68
N LYS A 77 -5.95 -6.67 -0.82
CA LYS A 77 -6.55 -6.42 0.49
C LYS A 77 -7.85 -5.65 0.30
N ALA A 78 -8.89 -6.03 1.03
CA ALA A 78 -10.17 -5.32 1.04
C ALA A 78 -9.98 -3.85 1.47
N PRO A 79 -10.77 -2.92 0.95
CA PRO A 79 -10.75 -1.53 1.40
C PRO A 79 -11.27 -1.41 2.83
N ILE A 80 -10.72 -0.49 3.62
CA ILE A 80 -11.33 0.04 4.83
C ILE A 80 -12.02 1.33 4.41
N LEU A 81 -13.33 1.31 4.29
CA LEU A 81 -14.12 2.44 3.83
C LEU A 81 -14.20 3.55 4.91
N PHE A 82 -14.74 4.69 4.54
CA PHE A 82 -14.85 5.82 5.48
C PHE A 82 -15.75 5.49 6.69
N ASP A 83 -16.84 4.75 6.48
CA ASP A 83 -17.70 4.31 7.57
C ASP A 83 -17.01 3.26 8.45
N ASP A 84 -16.20 2.36 7.87
CA ASP A 84 -15.37 1.44 8.65
C ASP A 84 -14.35 2.22 9.52
N ILE A 85 -13.76 3.31 9.00
CA ILE A 85 -12.88 4.18 9.81
C ILE A 85 -13.64 4.74 11.01
N LYS A 86 -14.85 5.28 10.82
CA LYS A 86 -15.67 5.81 11.93
C LYS A 86 -15.92 4.72 12.98
N GLU A 87 -16.28 3.53 12.55
CA GLU A 87 -16.52 2.41 13.46
C GLU A 87 -15.25 1.98 14.19
N MET A 88 -14.10 1.88 13.50
CA MET A 88 -12.80 1.61 14.14
C MET A 88 -12.47 2.63 15.24
N LEU A 89 -12.83 3.90 15.06
CA LEU A 89 -12.54 4.96 16.02
C LEU A 89 -13.35 4.82 17.31
N THR A 90 -14.51 4.16 17.31
CA THR A 90 -15.28 3.90 18.54
C THR A 90 -14.52 3.01 19.53
N TYR A 91 -13.61 2.16 19.03
CA TYR A 91 -12.69 1.35 19.86
C TYR A 91 -11.47 2.14 20.36
N LEU A 92 -11.36 3.43 20.00
CA LEU A 92 -10.22 4.31 20.24
C LEU A 92 -10.60 5.61 20.96
N GLU A 93 -11.65 5.57 21.76
CA GLU A 93 -12.16 6.75 22.50
C GLU A 93 -11.34 7.07 23.77
N GLY A 94 -10.51 6.14 24.21
CA GLY A 94 -9.68 6.32 25.41
C GLY A 94 -8.44 7.19 25.20
N ASP A 95 -7.80 7.55 26.31
CA ASP A 95 -6.56 8.33 26.36
C ASP A 95 -5.30 7.46 26.55
N GLU A 96 -5.44 6.14 26.49
CA GLU A 96 -4.29 5.26 26.53
C GLU A 96 -3.34 5.56 25.36
N ILE A 97 -2.06 5.62 25.66
CA ILE A 97 -1.04 6.00 24.66
C ILE A 97 -1.07 5.14 23.40
N GLN A 98 -1.47 3.87 23.51
CA GLN A 98 -1.65 2.99 22.37
C GLN A 98 -2.83 3.43 21.52
N GLN A 99 -3.98 3.74 22.13
CA GLN A 99 -5.18 4.18 21.41
C GLN A 99 -4.96 5.51 20.72
N VAL A 100 -4.31 6.47 21.38
CA VAL A 100 -3.95 7.77 20.79
C VAL A 100 -3.03 7.60 19.58
N ARG A 101 -2.01 6.73 19.68
CA ARG A 101 -1.13 6.41 18.55
C ARG A 101 -1.90 5.78 17.40
N ASP A 102 -2.70 4.78 17.69
CA ASP A 102 -3.37 3.97 16.68
C ASP A 102 -4.44 4.79 15.95
N LYS A 103 -5.18 5.68 16.68
CA LYS A 103 -6.09 6.68 16.09
C LYS A 103 -5.35 7.58 15.09
N ALA A 104 -4.19 8.10 15.46
CA ALA A 104 -3.38 8.93 14.57
C ALA A 104 -2.88 8.14 13.35
N ILE A 105 -2.44 6.89 13.52
CA ILE A 105 -2.00 6.01 12.41
C ILE A 105 -3.14 5.75 11.42
N LEU A 106 -4.33 5.41 11.90
CA LEU A 106 -5.49 5.11 11.06
C LEU A 106 -5.92 6.34 10.27
N LEU A 107 -6.11 7.49 10.94
CA LEU A 107 -6.58 8.71 10.30
C LEU A 107 -5.55 9.31 9.32
N VAL A 108 -4.27 9.40 9.72
CA VAL A 108 -3.21 9.91 8.83
C VAL A 108 -3.00 8.96 7.65
N GLY A 109 -3.05 7.65 7.89
CA GLY A 109 -2.92 6.63 6.84
C GLY A 109 -4.06 6.69 5.83
N PHE A 110 -5.29 6.89 6.29
CA PHE A 110 -6.48 6.98 5.46
C PHE A 110 -6.50 8.29 4.67
N TYR A 111 -6.56 9.45 5.33
CA TYR A 111 -6.67 10.74 4.64
C TYR A 111 -5.44 11.12 3.82
N GLY A 112 -4.24 10.71 4.26
CA GLY A 112 -3.01 10.85 3.47
C GLY A 112 -2.92 9.86 2.32
N ALA A 113 -3.82 8.88 2.24
CA ALA A 113 -3.78 7.77 1.30
C ALA A 113 -2.35 7.18 1.18
N LEU A 114 -1.70 7.01 2.33
CA LEU A 114 -0.28 6.67 2.44
C LEU A 114 -0.02 5.19 2.17
N ARG A 115 1.08 4.91 1.47
CA ARG A 115 1.62 3.54 1.47
C ARG A 115 2.15 3.21 2.86
N ARG A 116 2.10 1.93 3.23
CA ARG A 116 2.59 1.46 4.54
C ARG A 116 4.00 1.95 4.89
N SER A 117 4.90 1.93 3.92
CA SER A 117 6.27 2.40 4.11
C SER A 117 6.38 3.91 4.23
N GLU A 118 5.52 4.65 3.54
CA GLU A 118 5.43 6.10 3.64
C GLU A 118 4.94 6.49 5.04
N LEU A 119 3.84 5.89 5.50
CA LEU A 119 3.27 6.15 6.82
C LEU A 119 4.26 5.84 7.96
N ALA A 120 4.94 4.69 7.89
CA ALA A 120 5.99 4.35 8.85
C ALA A 120 7.19 5.30 8.73
N GLY A 121 7.46 5.81 7.54
CA GLY A 121 8.64 6.60 7.20
C GLY A 121 8.61 8.06 7.64
N ILE A 122 7.47 8.59 8.06
CA ILE A 122 7.33 10.01 8.42
C ILE A 122 8.20 10.35 9.63
N ASP A 123 8.96 11.42 9.51
CA ASP A 123 9.68 12.08 10.61
C ASP A 123 8.99 13.40 10.99
N VAL A 124 9.25 13.90 12.20
CA VAL A 124 8.68 15.17 12.67
C VAL A 124 9.08 16.31 11.75
N GLU A 125 10.31 16.27 11.24
CA GLU A 125 10.88 17.25 10.31
C GLU A 125 10.18 17.28 8.95
N ASP A 126 9.38 16.26 8.63
CA ASP A 126 8.57 16.20 7.42
C ASP A 126 7.21 16.88 7.57
N LEU A 127 6.83 17.25 8.80
CA LEU A 127 5.52 17.79 9.14
C LEU A 127 5.54 19.32 9.12
N LYS A 128 4.56 19.91 8.45
CA LYS A 128 4.30 21.35 8.54
C LYS A 128 2.83 21.57 8.88
N PHE A 129 2.57 21.91 10.15
CA PHE A 129 1.24 22.32 10.59
C PHE A 129 0.93 23.74 10.13
N THR A 130 -0.28 23.94 9.64
CA THR A 130 -0.79 25.23 9.16
C THR A 130 -2.20 25.48 9.72
N ARG A 131 -2.72 26.69 9.56
CA ARG A 131 -4.11 27.00 9.95
C ARG A 131 -5.16 26.18 9.18
N LEU A 132 -4.84 25.70 7.97
CA LEU A 132 -5.74 24.95 7.10
C LEU A 132 -5.61 23.45 7.27
N GLY A 133 -4.55 22.96 7.91
CA GLY A 133 -4.27 21.53 8.06
C GLY A 133 -2.79 21.20 8.13
N LEU A 134 -2.46 20.00 7.73
CA LEU A 134 -1.12 19.40 7.79
C LEU A 134 -0.58 19.18 6.38
N LEU A 135 0.66 19.58 6.16
CA LEU A 135 1.46 19.19 4.98
C LEU A 135 2.51 18.18 5.43
N ILE A 136 2.60 17.07 4.72
CA ILE A 136 3.60 16.01 4.95
C ILE A 136 4.50 15.92 3.73
N THR A 137 5.80 16.11 3.91
CA THR A 137 6.81 15.94 2.86
C THR A 137 7.27 14.49 2.82
N LEU A 138 7.04 13.79 1.73
CA LEU A 138 7.58 12.45 1.51
C LEU A 138 8.95 12.56 0.84
N ARG A 139 10.03 12.30 1.59
CA ARG A 139 11.42 12.38 1.09
C ARG A 139 11.74 11.31 0.06
N LYS A 140 11.20 10.09 0.21
CA LYS A 140 11.39 8.96 -0.71
C LYS A 140 10.08 8.23 -0.95
N SER A 141 9.64 8.16 -2.19
CA SER A 141 8.56 7.26 -2.57
C SER A 141 9.08 6.21 -3.56
N LYS A 142 8.48 5.02 -3.56
CA LYS A 142 8.84 3.92 -4.49
C LYS A 142 8.80 4.34 -5.97
N THR A 143 8.16 5.47 -6.28
CA THR A 143 7.96 6.00 -7.62
C THR A 143 8.72 7.30 -7.89
N ASP A 144 9.45 7.81 -6.91
CA ASP A 144 10.26 9.02 -7.01
C ASP A 144 11.74 8.63 -7.00
N GLN A 145 12.26 8.33 -8.19
CA GLN A 145 13.66 7.95 -8.39
C GLN A 145 14.61 9.15 -8.37
N PHE A 146 14.06 10.38 -8.39
CA PHE A 146 14.84 11.62 -8.50
C PHE A 146 14.76 12.50 -7.24
N ASP A 147 14.25 11.97 -6.11
CA ASP A 147 14.17 12.66 -4.80
C ASP A 147 13.52 14.08 -4.87
N GLN A 148 12.56 14.29 -5.80
CA GLN A 148 11.87 15.59 -5.94
C GLN A 148 10.93 15.89 -4.77
N GLY A 149 10.71 14.90 -3.87
CA GLY A 149 9.82 15.01 -2.73
C GLY A 149 8.35 15.23 -3.14
N GLN A 150 7.43 14.55 -2.49
CA GLN A 150 6.00 14.73 -2.73
C GLN A 150 5.35 15.30 -1.48
N ILE A 151 4.57 16.36 -1.64
CA ILE A 151 3.81 16.96 -0.53
C ILE A 151 2.40 16.38 -0.53
N ILE A 152 1.99 15.89 0.63
CA ILE A 152 0.62 15.46 0.92
C ILE A 152 -0.02 16.53 1.80
N ALA A 153 -1.23 16.95 1.44
CA ALA A 153 -2.02 17.86 2.23
C ALA A 153 -3.18 17.10 2.90
N ILE A 154 -3.32 17.24 4.20
CA ILE A 154 -4.46 16.74 4.99
C ILE A 154 -5.13 17.95 5.62
N PRO A 155 -6.32 18.34 5.17
CA PRO A 155 -7.02 19.51 5.70
C PRO A 155 -7.52 19.27 7.12
N MET A 156 -7.66 20.34 7.90
CA MET A 156 -8.40 20.33 9.15
C MET A 156 -9.87 20.08 8.85
N VAL A 157 -10.51 19.13 9.52
CA VAL A 157 -11.94 18.87 9.41
C VAL A 157 -12.66 19.34 10.69
N LYS A 158 -13.97 19.65 10.56
CA LYS A 158 -14.76 20.20 11.69
C LYS A 158 -14.92 19.22 12.84
N ASP A 159 -15.14 17.94 12.51
CA ASP A 159 -15.26 16.86 13.47
C ASP A 159 -13.87 16.53 14.01
N LYS A 160 -13.64 16.83 15.29
CA LYS A 160 -12.34 16.61 15.95
C LYS A 160 -11.98 15.14 16.08
N ASP A 161 -12.98 14.27 16.21
CA ASP A 161 -12.76 12.84 16.35
C ASP A 161 -12.33 12.19 15.03
N LEU A 162 -12.76 12.76 13.92
CA LEU A 162 -12.36 12.35 12.57
C LEU A 162 -11.18 13.15 12.03
N CYS A 163 -10.64 14.12 12.80
CA CYS A 163 -9.57 14.99 12.32
C CYS A 163 -8.19 14.36 12.48
N ALA A 164 -7.56 13.95 11.38
CA ALA A 164 -6.21 13.40 11.38
C ALA A 164 -5.16 14.38 11.94
N VAL A 165 -5.35 15.69 11.71
CA VAL A 165 -4.43 16.73 12.20
C VAL A 165 -4.47 16.79 13.72
N THR A 166 -5.67 16.85 14.32
CA THR A 166 -5.88 16.85 15.76
C THR A 166 -5.35 15.54 16.38
N ALA A 167 -5.65 14.40 15.78
CA ALA A 167 -5.18 13.11 16.28
C ALA A 167 -3.65 13.01 16.27
N LEU A 168 -3.00 13.51 15.21
CA LEU A 168 -1.55 13.51 15.14
C LEU A 168 -0.91 14.46 16.14
N GLN A 169 -1.47 15.66 16.33
CA GLN A 169 -1.00 16.60 17.37
C GLN A 169 -1.11 15.98 18.75
N LYS A 170 -2.27 15.39 19.08
CA LYS A 170 -2.46 14.69 20.36
C LYS A 170 -1.42 13.58 20.55
N TRP A 171 -1.14 12.79 19.51
CA TRP A 171 -0.10 11.76 19.59
C TRP A 171 1.29 12.37 19.87
N LEU A 172 1.69 13.42 19.18
CA LEU A 172 2.99 14.07 19.40
C LEU A 172 3.09 14.64 20.81
N ASP A 173 2.02 15.27 21.32
CA ASP A 173 1.96 15.86 22.65
C ASP A 173 2.11 14.78 23.75
N VAL A 174 1.29 13.71 23.72
CA VAL A 174 1.33 12.67 24.76
C VAL A 174 2.57 11.79 24.68
N SER A 175 3.16 11.64 23.50
CA SER A 175 4.38 10.85 23.33
C SER A 175 5.66 11.63 23.60
N GLY A 176 5.60 12.96 23.67
CA GLY A 176 6.75 13.86 23.82
C GLY A 176 7.73 13.79 22.64
N ILE A 177 7.27 13.36 21.46
CA ILE A 177 8.14 13.24 20.27
C ILE A 177 8.29 14.61 19.62
N THR A 178 9.51 15.13 19.62
CA THR A 178 9.85 16.42 19.02
C THR A 178 10.76 16.32 17.81
N THR A 179 11.41 15.16 17.58
CA THR A 179 12.34 14.93 16.46
C THR A 179 12.32 13.47 16.01
N GLY A 180 12.69 13.23 14.74
CA GLY A 180 12.82 11.91 14.16
C GLY A 180 11.48 11.18 13.97
N PRO A 181 11.43 9.85 14.09
CA PRO A 181 10.23 9.07 13.71
C PRO A 181 8.98 9.51 14.45
N VAL A 182 7.94 9.89 13.69
CA VAL A 182 6.62 10.26 14.23
C VAL A 182 5.95 9.06 14.88
N PHE A 183 5.86 7.95 14.16
CA PHE A 183 5.24 6.74 14.69
C PHE A 183 6.30 5.79 15.22
N ARG A 184 6.21 5.51 16.51
CA ARG A 184 7.15 4.64 17.24
C ARG A 184 6.45 3.42 17.80
N GLY A 185 7.21 2.34 17.98
CA GLY A 185 6.72 1.16 18.67
C GLY A 185 6.48 1.45 20.16
N LEU A 186 5.61 0.63 20.79
CA LEU A 186 5.43 0.62 22.23
C LEU A 186 6.07 -0.63 22.85
N THR A 187 6.46 -0.54 24.11
CA THR A 187 6.83 -1.72 24.91
C THR A 187 5.56 -2.41 25.43
N LYS A 188 5.68 -3.57 26.08
CA LYS A 188 4.57 -4.24 26.76
C LYS A 188 3.97 -3.38 27.88
N GLY A 189 4.77 -2.50 28.51
CA GLY A 189 4.32 -1.54 29.52
C GLY A 189 3.84 -0.22 28.93
N HIS A 190 3.48 -0.16 27.65
CA HIS A 190 2.95 1.02 26.96
C HIS A 190 3.91 2.23 26.89
N HIS A 191 5.22 2.05 27.13
CA HIS A 191 6.19 3.12 26.95
C HIS A 191 6.59 3.29 25.49
N VAL A 192 6.72 4.54 25.04
CA VAL A 192 7.14 4.88 23.66
C VAL A 192 8.60 4.52 23.46
N ARG A 193 8.87 3.69 22.44
CA ARG A 193 10.24 3.33 22.05
C ARG A 193 10.89 4.49 21.31
N LYS A 194 12.24 4.52 21.29
CA LYS A 194 12.99 5.47 20.46
C LYS A 194 12.97 5.09 18.97
N THR A 195 12.67 3.83 18.66
CA THR A 195 12.72 3.29 17.30
C THR A 195 11.42 3.46 16.54
N ARG A 196 11.53 3.70 15.24
CA ARG A 196 10.43 3.75 14.28
C ARG A 196 9.56 2.51 14.34
N ILE A 197 8.24 2.69 14.19
CA ILE A 197 7.31 1.58 14.04
C ILE A 197 7.62 0.76 12.78
N SER A 198 7.51 -0.56 12.87
CA SER A 198 7.73 -1.40 11.71
C SER A 198 6.53 -1.36 10.74
N ASN A 199 6.81 -1.57 9.46
CA ASN A 199 5.75 -1.76 8.47
C ASN A 199 4.77 -2.89 8.85
N LYS A 200 5.28 -3.96 9.49
CA LYS A 200 4.47 -5.08 9.97
C LYS A 200 3.52 -4.63 11.08
N SER A 201 4.00 -3.81 12.02
CA SER A 201 3.19 -3.31 13.13
C SER A 201 2.00 -2.47 12.64
N ILE A 202 2.19 -1.59 11.65
CA ILE A 202 1.07 -0.84 11.06
C ILE A 202 0.02 -1.78 10.45
N ALA A 203 0.45 -2.82 9.74
CA ALA A 203 -0.49 -3.80 9.20
C ALA A 203 -1.24 -4.58 10.30
N LEU A 204 -0.57 -4.89 11.41
CA LEU A 204 -1.18 -5.56 12.56
C LEU A 204 -2.20 -4.66 13.29
N ILE A 205 -1.94 -3.35 13.38
CA ILE A 205 -2.89 -2.38 13.93
C ILE A 205 -4.18 -2.40 13.10
N VAL A 206 -4.09 -2.26 11.78
CA VAL A 206 -5.26 -2.31 10.89
C VAL A 206 -6.02 -3.62 11.04
N LYS A 207 -5.32 -4.76 11.07
CA LYS A 207 -5.91 -6.09 11.26
C LYS A 207 -6.62 -6.22 12.61
N HIS A 208 -6.04 -5.65 13.66
CA HIS A 208 -6.61 -5.69 15.00
C HIS A 208 -7.97 -5.01 15.04
N TYR A 209 -8.06 -3.76 14.56
CA TYR A 209 -9.33 -3.03 14.57
C TYR A 209 -10.35 -3.60 13.58
N ALA A 210 -9.94 -4.12 12.42
CA ALA A 210 -10.83 -4.88 11.53
C ALA A 210 -11.41 -6.12 12.25
N GLY A 211 -10.58 -6.82 13.02
CA GLY A 211 -11.04 -7.97 13.82
C GLY A 211 -12.04 -7.59 14.92
N LEU A 212 -11.88 -6.44 15.59
CA LEU A 212 -12.82 -5.95 16.59
C LEU A 212 -14.21 -5.65 15.99
N MET A 213 -14.24 -5.22 14.72
CA MET A 213 -15.48 -5.02 13.96
C MET A 213 -16.09 -6.33 13.42
N GLY A 214 -15.53 -7.49 13.76
CA GLY A 214 -16.00 -8.80 13.26
C GLY A 214 -15.57 -9.12 11.82
N MET A 215 -14.75 -8.29 11.19
CA MET A 215 -14.21 -8.55 9.86
C MET A 215 -13.09 -9.60 9.93
N ASN A 216 -12.87 -10.38 8.84
CA ASN A 216 -11.74 -11.29 8.78
C ASN A 216 -10.41 -10.50 8.67
N PRO A 217 -9.53 -10.50 9.71
CA PRO A 217 -8.30 -9.71 9.69
C PRO A 217 -7.34 -10.06 8.54
N ASP A 218 -7.46 -11.25 7.96
CA ASP A 218 -6.59 -11.68 6.88
C ASP A 218 -6.90 -10.98 5.55
N ASP A 219 -8.08 -10.42 5.40
CA ASP A 219 -8.46 -9.66 4.21
C ASP A 219 -7.96 -8.21 4.25
N TYR A 220 -7.48 -7.73 5.40
CA TYR A 220 -7.09 -6.35 5.63
C TYR A 220 -5.60 -6.17 5.90
N GLY A 221 -5.14 -4.94 5.85
CA GLY A 221 -3.77 -4.54 6.14
C GLY A 221 -3.55 -3.05 5.85
N ALA A 222 -2.34 -2.56 6.04
CA ALA A 222 -2.06 -1.13 5.88
C ALA A 222 -2.39 -0.56 4.48
N HIS A 223 -2.41 -1.39 3.43
CA HIS A 223 -2.84 -0.95 2.10
C HIS A 223 -4.35 -0.72 2.00
N SER A 224 -5.13 -1.34 2.90
CA SER A 224 -6.57 -1.18 2.98
C SER A 224 -7.00 0.25 3.29
N LEU A 225 -6.21 1.02 4.05
CA LEU A 225 -6.48 2.44 4.33
C LEU A 225 -6.43 3.29 3.06
N ARG A 226 -5.38 3.11 2.26
CA ARG A 226 -5.21 3.83 0.99
C ARG A 226 -6.26 3.40 -0.05
N HIS A 227 -6.55 2.11 -0.13
CA HIS A 227 -7.59 1.55 -0.98
C HIS A 227 -8.95 2.13 -0.55
N GLY A 228 -9.26 2.06 0.75
CA GLY A 228 -10.49 2.59 1.30
C GLY A 228 -10.70 4.07 1.05
N PHE A 229 -9.65 4.89 1.20
CA PHE A 229 -9.73 6.30 0.83
C PHE A 229 -10.12 6.48 -0.63
N ALA A 230 -9.44 5.77 -1.55
CA ALA A 230 -9.72 5.90 -2.98
C ALA A 230 -11.15 5.46 -3.34
N THR A 231 -11.62 4.34 -2.76
CA THR A 231 -12.97 3.82 -2.96
C THR A 231 -14.03 4.74 -2.33
N SER A 232 -13.83 5.21 -1.09
CA SER A 232 -14.77 6.14 -0.45
C SER A 232 -14.85 7.48 -1.19
N ALA A 233 -13.73 7.99 -1.68
CA ALA A 233 -13.73 9.21 -2.49
C ALA A 233 -14.51 9.01 -3.81
N ALA A 234 -14.37 7.85 -4.45
CA ALA A 234 -15.15 7.50 -5.64
C ALA A 234 -16.65 7.40 -5.32
N GLN A 235 -17.03 6.72 -4.22
CA GLN A 235 -18.42 6.63 -3.74
C GLN A 235 -19.06 8.01 -3.48
N HIS A 236 -18.25 9.01 -3.12
CA HIS A 236 -18.70 10.39 -2.93
C HIS A 236 -18.52 11.25 -4.20
N HIS A 237 -18.37 10.62 -5.35
CA HIS A 237 -18.24 11.28 -6.67
C HIS A 237 -17.13 12.32 -6.74
N VAL A 238 -16.05 12.13 -5.99
CA VAL A 238 -14.85 12.96 -6.07
C VAL A 238 -14.19 12.75 -7.44
N GLU A 239 -13.83 13.84 -8.12
CA GLU A 239 -13.20 13.79 -9.44
C GLU A 239 -11.94 12.88 -9.46
N GLU A 240 -11.81 12.06 -10.50
CA GLU A 240 -10.66 11.16 -10.72
C GLU A 240 -9.31 11.87 -10.51
N ARG A 241 -9.17 13.09 -11.02
CA ARG A 241 -7.95 13.89 -10.88
C ARG A 241 -7.62 14.22 -9.41
N GLN A 242 -8.63 14.48 -8.59
CA GLN A 242 -8.43 14.77 -7.16
C GLN A 242 -8.03 13.51 -6.41
N ILE A 243 -8.67 12.37 -6.71
CA ILE A 243 -8.30 11.05 -6.16
C ILE A 243 -6.86 10.72 -6.56
N MET A 244 -6.49 10.87 -7.84
CA MET A 244 -5.12 10.65 -8.32
C MET A 244 -4.10 11.51 -7.60
N ARG A 245 -4.40 12.79 -7.38
CA ARG A 245 -3.51 13.72 -6.68
C ARG A 245 -3.25 13.25 -5.24
N GLN A 246 -4.30 12.90 -4.48
CA GLN A 246 -4.17 12.49 -3.09
C GLN A 246 -3.50 11.11 -2.98
N THR A 247 -3.89 10.17 -3.82
CA THR A 247 -3.32 8.82 -3.82
C THR A 247 -1.96 8.72 -4.52
N ARG A 248 -1.58 9.72 -5.33
CA ARG A 248 -0.32 9.72 -6.12
C ARG A 248 -0.22 8.51 -7.04
N HIS A 249 -1.33 8.10 -7.64
CA HIS A 249 -1.31 7.09 -8.70
C HIS A 249 -0.86 7.72 -10.02
N LYS A 250 0.13 7.08 -10.68
CA LYS A 250 0.62 7.51 -12.01
C LYS A 250 -0.28 7.02 -13.14
N SER A 251 -1.10 6.00 -12.90
CA SER A 251 -1.98 5.39 -13.91
C SER A 251 -3.44 5.64 -13.57
N GLN A 252 -4.17 6.23 -14.51
CA GLN A 252 -5.62 6.40 -14.44
C GLN A 252 -6.34 5.03 -14.32
N ALA A 253 -5.86 4.02 -15.02
CA ALA A 253 -6.45 2.68 -14.99
C ALA A 253 -6.55 2.08 -13.58
N ILE A 254 -5.63 2.46 -12.67
CA ILE A 254 -5.68 2.01 -11.27
C ILE A 254 -6.81 2.72 -10.53
N VAL A 255 -6.98 4.04 -10.73
CA VAL A 255 -8.03 4.81 -10.04
C VAL A 255 -9.40 4.45 -10.60
N ARG A 256 -9.53 4.29 -11.92
CA ARG A 256 -10.77 3.82 -12.54
C ARG A 256 -11.25 2.49 -11.97
N ARG A 257 -10.34 1.57 -11.65
CA ARG A 257 -10.74 0.32 -10.98
C ARG A 257 -11.44 0.57 -9.64
N TYR A 258 -10.99 1.55 -8.85
CA TYR A 258 -11.65 1.91 -7.59
C TYR A 258 -13.02 2.57 -7.84
N ILE A 259 -13.12 3.38 -8.89
CA ILE A 259 -14.38 3.98 -9.32
C ILE A 259 -15.36 2.90 -9.79
N ASP A 260 -14.92 2.04 -10.72
CA ASP A 260 -15.73 0.94 -11.24
C ASP A 260 -16.21 -0.01 -10.12
N GLU A 261 -15.35 -0.25 -9.10
CA GLU A 261 -15.69 -1.09 -7.96
C GLU A 261 -16.71 -0.41 -7.04
N ALA A 262 -16.59 0.90 -6.84
CA ALA A 262 -17.55 1.72 -6.09
C ALA A 262 -18.89 1.81 -6.80
N ASP A 263 -18.91 2.05 -8.11
CA ASP A 263 -20.11 2.29 -8.91
C ASP A 263 -20.93 1.03 -9.15
N ARG A 264 -20.34 -0.16 -9.07
CA ARG A 264 -21.04 -1.43 -9.34
C ARG A 264 -22.34 -1.62 -8.57
N LEU A 265 -22.40 -1.13 -7.33
CA LEU A 265 -23.59 -1.25 -6.49
C LEU A 265 -24.38 0.05 -6.41
N ILE A 266 -23.71 1.21 -6.38
CA ILE A 266 -24.32 2.52 -6.16
C ILE A 266 -24.98 3.05 -7.44
N ASP A 267 -24.33 2.91 -8.59
CA ASP A 267 -24.86 3.31 -9.91
C ASP A 267 -25.21 2.09 -10.77
N SER A 268 -25.71 1.04 -10.14
CA SER A 268 -26.15 -0.15 -10.85
C SER A 268 -27.30 0.18 -11.80
N PRO A 269 -27.27 -0.26 -13.08
CA PRO A 269 -28.40 -0.10 -13.98
C PRO A 269 -29.67 -0.78 -13.46
N ILE A 270 -29.54 -1.77 -12.57
CA ILE A 270 -30.70 -2.42 -11.92
C ILE A 270 -31.50 -1.40 -11.11
N LEU A 271 -30.84 -0.49 -10.39
CA LEU A 271 -31.51 0.55 -9.60
C LEU A 271 -32.26 1.59 -10.46
N LYS A 272 -31.96 1.64 -11.78
CA LYS A 272 -32.62 2.56 -12.71
C LYS A 272 -33.86 1.96 -13.41
N ILE A 273 -34.05 0.64 -13.29
CA ILE A 273 -35.16 -0.07 -13.91
C ILE A 273 -36.12 -0.68 -12.89
N THR A 274 -35.83 -0.61 -11.61
CA THR A 274 -36.71 -0.99 -10.49
C THR A 274 -37.26 0.25 -9.81
#